data_d4fbc6f9c51f3bac6d95bbe6eed2dc65
#
_entry.id   d4fbc6f9c51f3bac6d95bbe6eed2dc65
#
_cell.length_a   1.000
_cell.length_b   1.000
_cell.length_c   1.000
_cell.angle_alpha   90.00
_cell.angle_beta   90.00
_cell.angle_gamma   90.00
#
_symmetry.space_group_name_H-M   'P 1'
#
loop_
_entity.id
_entity.type
_entity.pdbx_description
1 polymer ?
#
loop_
_entity_poly.entity_id
_entity_poly.type
_entity_poly.pdbx_seq_one_letter_code
_entity_poly.pdbx_strand_id
1 'polypeptide(L)'
;MRNHWLPAYATCLTAALGWVLLTGAQEGNTRFTEIDVERINIREPDGTYRLILSNQARFPEIIVENESFKHPGREGAGMIFYNDEGTENGGLIFGGSLKDGVPHNGGSLTFDRWRQDQVVQMLAVEEGPDRYSGIFVNDRPDGPMDFETLSSLGDIEPERLETTLAEANVGGANRAFMGRWLDASSVLRLRDGSGTERLRLSVSEDGEAEILFYDDKGEVVRRIGAD
;
A
#
# COMPACT_ATOMS: atom_id res chain seq x y z
N MET A 1 -44.98 -55.99 -18.75
CA MET A 1 -45.21 -54.58 -19.13
C MET A 1 -43.85 -53.91 -19.17
N ARG A 2 -43.35 -53.49 -20.34
CA ARG A 2 -42.06 -52.78 -20.46
C ARG A 2 -42.32 -51.34 -20.01
N ASN A 3 -41.58 -50.88 -19.00
CA ASN A 3 -41.66 -49.51 -18.47
C ASN A 3 -41.07 -48.52 -19.49
N HIS A 4 -41.91 -47.99 -20.40
CA HIS A 4 -41.52 -47.04 -21.46
C HIS A 4 -41.28 -45.62 -20.91
N TRP A 5 -41.58 -45.32 -19.68
CA TRP A 5 -41.37 -44.01 -19.08
C TRP A 5 -39.92 -43.78 -18.65
N LEU A 6 -39.14 -44.82 -18.34
CA LEU A 6 -37.71 -44.70 -17.94
C LEU A 6 -36.84 -44.10 -19.05
N PRO A 7 -36.92 -44.55 -20.35
CA PRO A 7 -36.13 -43.91 -21.41
C PRO A 7 -36.57 -42.47 -21.66
N ALA A 8 -37.89 -42.17 -21.60
CA ALA A 8 -38.37 -40.80 -21.77
C ALA A 8 -37.87 -39.87 -20.68
N TYR A 9 -37.89 -40.34 -19.43
CA TYR A 9 -37.31 -39.58 -18.28
C TYR A 9 -35.82 -39.35 -18.45
N ALA A 10 -35.03 -40.36 -18.80
CA ALA A 10 -33.59 -40.24 -19.05
C ALA A 10 -33.28 -39.23 -20.16
N THR A 11 -34.06 -39.27 -21.29
CA THR A 11 -33.90 -38.32 -22.36
C THR A 11 -34.19 -36.89 -21.94
N CYS A 12 -35.28 -36.67 -21.19
CA CYS A 12 -35.61 -35.34 -20.65
C CYS A 12 -34.53 -34.82 -19.69
N LEU A 13 -34.00 -35.67 -18.83
CA LEU A 13 -32.94 -35.30 -17.87
C LEU A 13 -31.64 -34.93 -18.61
N THR A 14 -31.24 -35.73 -19.61
CA THR A 14 -30.06 -35.46 -20.43
C THR A 14 -30.21 -34.16 -21.26
N ALA A 15 -31.40 -33.92 -21.81
CA ALA A 15 -31.70 -32.69 -22.52
C ALA A 15 -31.71 -31.47 -21.61
N ALA A 16 -32.26 -31.57 -20.40
CA ALA A 16 -32.24 -30.51 -19.39
C ALA A 16 -30.80 -30.24 -18.91
N LEU A 17 -30.00 -31.28 -18.66
CA LEU A 17 -28.60 -31.13 -18.29
C LEU A 17 -27.77 -30.49 -19.43
N GLY A 18 -27.98 -30.95 -20.66
CA GLY A 18 -27.37 -30.35 -21.85
C GLY A 18 -27.74 -28.88 -22.04
N TRP A 19 -29.02 -28.54 -21.79
CA TRP A 19 -29.47 -27.14 -21.82
C TRP A 19 -28.78 -26.29 -20.76
N VAL A 20 -28.69 -26.74 -19.51
CA VAL A 20 -28.00 -26.04 -18.40
C VAL A 20 -26.52 -25.86 -18.71
N LEU A 21 -25.85 -26.89 -19.26
CA LEU A 21 -24.42 -26.80 -19.64
C LEU A 21 -24.18 -25.85 -20.80
N LEU A 22 -25.09 -25.80 -21.78
CA LEU A 22 -24.98 -24.92 -22.94
C LEU A 22 -25.38 -23.46 -22.65
N THR A 23 -26.35 -23.24 -21.75
CA THR A 23 -26.80 -21.89 -21.36
C THR A 23 -25.97 -21.28 -20.22
N GLY A 24 -25.32 -22.12 -19.41
CA GLY A 24 -24.39 -21.66 -18.34
C GLY A 24 -23.11 -21.03 -18.87
N ALA A 25 -22.82 -21.16 -20.18
CA ALA A 25 -21.62 -20.61 -20.82
C ALA A 25 -21.89 -19.29 -21.56
N GLN A 26 -22.94 -18.55 -21.25
CA GLN A 26 -23.10 -17.21 -21.82
C GLN A 26 -22.11 -16.26 -21.17
N GLU A 27 -21.03 -15.93 -21.89
CA GLU A 27 -20.16 -14.80 -21.64
C GLU A 27 -20.94 -13.49 -21.83
N GLY A 28 -21.79 -13.17 -20.86
CA GLY A 28 -22.50 -11.89 -20.80
C GLY A 28 -21.90 -11.04 -19.68
N ASN A 29 -21.62 -9.77 -19.96
CA ASN A 29 -21.29 -8.82 -18.92
C ASN A 29 -22.42 -8.76 -17.88
N THR A 30 -22.16 -9.23 -16.67
CA THR A 30 -23.10 -9.13 -15.55
C THR A 30 -23.08 -7.69 -15.06
N ARG A 31 -24.24 -7.03 -15.02
CA ARG A 31 -24.42 -5.68 -14.47
C ARG A 31 -24.97 -5.78 -13.06
N PHE A 32 -24.31 -5.09 -12.14
CA PHE A 32 -24.77 -4.92 -10.76
C PHE A 32 -25.16 -3.46 -10.54
N THR A 33 -26.21 -3.20 -9.79
CA THR A 33 -26.54 -1.86 -9.28
C THR A 33 -25.73 -1.58 -8.01
N GLU A 34 -25.53 -2.63 -7.21
CA GLU A 34 -24.77 -2.62 -5.96
C GLU A 34 -24.13 -3.99 -5.76
N ILE A 35 -23.00 -4.05 -5.09
CA ILE A 35 -22.30 -5.29 -4.76
C ILE A 35 -21.65 -5.17 -3.38
N ASP A 36 -22.03 -6.07 -2.46
CA ASP A 36 -21.41 -6.22 -1.15
C ASP A 36 -20.43 -7.39 -1.20
N VAL A 37 -19.14 -7.08 -1.08
CA VAL A 37 -18.07 -8.08 -1.15
C VAL A 37 -16.97 -7.80 -0.14
N GLU A 38 -16.27 -8.81 0.31
CA GLU A 38 -15.11 -8.68 1.18
C GLU A 38 -13.82 -8.38 0.39
N ARG A 39 -13.76 -8.83 -0.89
CA ARG A 39 -12.59 -8.66 -1.74
C ARG A 39 -12.96 -8.75 -3.23
N ILE A 40 -12.33 -7.87 -4.02
CA ILE A 40 -12.35 -7.90 -5.48
C ILE A 40 -10.91 -8.06 -5.98
N ASN A 41 -10.69 -9.00 -6.90
CA ASN A 41 -9.43 -9.16 -7.60
C ASN A 41 -9.64 -8.84 -9.09
N ILE A 42 -8.87 -7.90 -9.62
CA ILE A 42 -8.72 -7.71 -11.05
C ILE A 42 -7.48 -8.48 -11.48
N ARG A 43 -7.65 -9.32 -12.50
CA ARG A 43 -6.59 -10.20 -13.02
C ARG A 43 -6.53 -10.12 -14.53
N GLU A 44 -5.35 -10.33 -15.08
CA GLU A 44 -5.15 -10.62 -16.48
C GLU A 44 -5.68 -12.03 -16.83
N PRO A 45 -5.88 -12.35 -18.12
CA PRO A 45 -6.33 -13.68 -18.54
C PRO A 45 -5.43 -14.83 -18.10
N ASP A 46 -4.13 -14.60 -17.90
CA ASP A 46 -3.17 -15.57 -17.40
C ASP A 46 -3.20 -15.76 -15.89
N GLY A 47 -4.01 -14.95 -15.18
CA GLY A 47 -4.16 -14.98 -13.74
C GLY A 47 -3.31 -13.97 -12.98
N THR A 48 -2.47 -13.18 -13.65
CA THR A 48 -1.64 -12.14 -13.03
C THR A 48 -2.51 -11.09 -12.35
N TYR A 49 -2.20 -10.75 -11.11
CA TYR A 49 -2.89 -9.69 -10.37
C TYR A 49 -2.58 -8.32 -10.96
N ARG A 50 -3.62 -7.46 -11.03
CA ARG A 50 -3.52 -6.03 -11.41
C ARG A 50 -3.99 -5.12 -10.30
N LEU A 51 -5.04 -5.54 -9.59
CA LEU A 51 -5.62 -4.79 -8.47
C LEU A 51 -6.27 -5.75 -7.50
N ILE A 52 -6.09 -5.47 -6.21
CA ILE A 52 -6.88 -6.07 -5.13
C ILE A 52 -7.52 -4.94 -4.33
N LEU A 53 -8.85 -4.96 -4.23
CA LEU A 53 -9.62 -4.14 -3.29
C LEU A 53 -10.18 -5.05 -2.21
N SER A 54 -9.94 -4.76 -0.93
CA SER A 54 -10.40 -5.64 0.14
C SER A 54 -10.67 -4.93 1.46
N ASN A 55 -11.50 -5.58 2.29
CA ASN A 55 -11.64 -5.25 3.70
C ASN A 55 -10.39 -5.73 4.48
N GLN A 56 -10.33 -5.41 5.77
CA GLN A 56 -9.21 -5.75 6.65
C GLN A 56 -8.99 -7.28 6.75
N ALA A 57 -10.06 -8.06 6.90
CA ALA A 57 -9.99 -9.51 7.10
C ALA A 57 -9.44 -10.27 5.87
N ARG A 58 -9.52 -9.66 4.68
CA ARG A 58 -9.11 -10.26 3.40
C ARG A 58 -7.97 -9.49 2.74
N PHE A 59 -7.30 -8.59 3.50
CA PHE A 59 -6.17 -7.81 2.98
C PHE A 59 -5.04 -8.73 2.54
N PRO A 60 -4.42 -8.50 1.37
CA PRO A 60 -3.41 -9.41 0.85
C PRO A 60 -2.09 -9.25 1.61
N GLU A 61 -1.35 -10.32 1.72
CA GLU A 61 0.09 -10.30 2.01
C GLU A 61 0.85 -9.57 0.87
N ILE A 62 2.17 -9.37 1.01
CA ILE A 62 2.98 -8.87 -0.10
C ILE A 62 2.92 -9.89 -1.24
N ILE A 63 2.64 -9.44 -2.45
CA ILE A 63 2.64 -10.30 -3.64
C ILE A 63 3.74 -9.82 -4.59
N VAL A 64 4.62 -10.74 -4.96
CA VAL A 64 5.73 -10.56 -5.90
C VAL A 64 5.67 -11.68 -6.93
N GLU A 65 5.57 -11.35 -8.21
CA GLU A 65 5.44 -12.33 -9.31
C GLU A 65 4.30 -13.36 -9.07
N ASN A 66 3.18 -12.89 -8.50
CA ASN A 66 2.03 -13.68 -8.05
C ASN A 66 2.30 -14.64 -6.86
N GLU A 67 3.48 -14.63 -6.27
CA GLU A 67 3.80 -15.36 -5.04
C GLU A 67 3.56 -14.47 -3.81
N SER A 68 3.09 -15.09 -2.71
CA SER A 68 2.69 -14.39 -1.49
C SER A 68 3.77 -14.50 -0.42
N PHE A 69 4.21 -13.36 0.12
CA PHE A 69 5.20 -13.26 1.19
C PHE A 69 4.55 -12.62 2.43
N LYS A 70 4.76 -13.24 3.58
CA LYS A 70 4.28 -12.72 4.86
C LYS A 70 4.87 -11.34 5.16
N HIS A 71 4.07 -10.44 5.70
CA HIS A 71 4.54 -9.15 6.20
C HIS A 71 4.02 -8.92 7.61
N PRO A 72 4.90 -8.82 8.62
CA PRO A 72 4.47 -8.55 10.00
C PRO A 72 3.84 -7.15 10.06
N GLY A 73 2.64 -7.08 10.67
CA GLY A 73 1.93 -5.81 10.86
C GLY A 73 1.24 -5.25 9.62
N ARG A 74 1.04 -6.06 8.57
CA ARG A 74 0.25 -5.65 7.40
C ARG A 74 -1.23 -5.75 7.71
N GLU A 75 -1.75 -4.74 8.37
CA GLU A 75 -3.15 -4.63 8.74
C GLU A 75 -3.78 -3.43 8.04
N GLY A 76 -5.01 -3.57 7.55
CA GLY A 76 -5.71 -2.49 6.92
C GLY A 76 -6.82 -2.93 5.99
N ALA A 77 -7.51 -1.96 5.43
CA ALA A 77 -8.42 -2.12 4.32
C ALA A 77 -7.95 -1.18 3.21
N GLY A 78 -8.22 -1.54 1.96
CA GLY A 78 -7.80 -0.67 0.87
C GLY A 78 -7.62 -1.39 -0.45
N MET A 79 -6.70 -0.84 -1.22
CA MET A 79 -6.47 -1.19 -2.60
C MET A 79 -4.97 -1.34 -2.86
N ILE A 80 -4.55 -2.46 -3.43
CA ILE A 80 -3.16 -2.72 -3.80
C ILE A 80 -3.05 -2.81 -5.31
N PHE A 81 -2.07 -2.10 -5.88
CA PHE A 81 -1.75 -2.08 -7.30
C PHE A 81 -0.63 -3.06 -7.61
N TYR A 82 -0.70 -3.72 -8.77
CA TYR A 82 0.32 -4.65 -9.22
C TYR A 82 0.78 -4.27 -10.63
N ASN A 83 2.08 -4.37 -10.86
CA ASN A 83 2.69 -4.16 -12.16
C ASN A 83 2.41 -5.35 -13.12
N ASP A 84 2.98 -5.32 -14.32
CA ASP A 84 2.76 -6.33 -15.36
C ASP A 84 3.35 -7.71 -15.01
N GLU A 85 4.22 -7.78 -14.00
CA GLU A 85 4.80 -9.01 -13.47
C GLU A 85 3.98 -9.60 -12.31
N GLY A 86 2.89 -8.95 -11.89
CA GLY A 86 2.13 -9.34 -10.70
C GLY A 86 2.85 -9.04 -9.40
N THR A 87 3.74 -8.07 -9.41
CA THR A 87 4.46 -7.56 -8.23
C THR A 87 3.81 -6.28 -7.73
N GLU A 88 3.70 -6.14 -6.42
CA GLU A 88 3.18 -4.94 -5.78
C GLU A 88 3.89 -3.68 -6.28
N ASN A 89 3.14 -2.64 -6.59
CA ASN A 89 3.60 -1.39 -7.16
C ASN A 89 3.02 -0.16 -6.46
N GLY A 90 2.46 -0.36 -5.27
CA GLY A 90 1.83 0.65 -4.45
C GLY A 90 0.41 0.32 -4.05
N GLY A 91 -0.24 1.25 -3.35
CA GLY A 91 -1.60 1.04 -2.89
C GLY A 91 -2.22 2.26 -2.24
N LEU A 92 -3.50 2.15 -1.96
CA LEU A 92 -4.27 3.03 -1.09
C LEU A 92 -4.72 2.22 0.12
N ILE A 93 -4.19 2.54 1.31
CA ILE A 93 -4.51 1.87 2.56
C ILE A 93 -5.10 2.90 3.51
N PHE A 94 -6.12 2.53 4.25
CA PHE A 94 -6.74 3.40 5.25
C PHE A 94 -7.28 2.57 6.42
N GLY A 95 -7.33 3.21 7.58
CA GLY A 95 -7.88 2.62 8.79
C GLY A 95 -8.00 3.65 9.89
N GLY A 96 -8.75 3.29 10.93
CA GLY A 96 -8.87 4.16 12.09
C GLY A 96 -9.87 3.61 13.10
N SER A 97 -9.64 3.97 14.35
CA SER A 97 -10.49 3.57 15.49
C SER A 97 -10.24 4.47 16.68
N LEU A 98 -11.13 4.36 17.68
CA LEU A 98 -10.85 4.86 19.02
C LEU A 98 -10.22 3.73 19.84
N LYS A 99 -9.05 3.98 20.40
CA LYS A 99 -8.40 3.10 21.41
C LYS A 99 -8.38 3.84 22.76
N ASP A 100 -9.10 3.32 23.72
CA ASP A 100 -9.23 3.93 25.06
C ASP A 100 -9.68 5.41 25.02
N GLY A 101 -10.53 5.76 24.06
CA GLY A 101 -11.01 7.12 23.85
C GLY A 101 -10.06 8.05 23.09
N VAL A 102 -8.92 7.53 22.63
CA VAL A 102 -7.93 8.26 21.84
C VAL A 102 -8.11 7.92 20.35
N PRO A 103 -8.21 8.93 19.45
CA PRO A 103 -8.29 8.68 18.03
C PRO A 103 -6.97 8.12 17.48
N HIS A 104 -7.07 7.06 16.69
CA HIS A 104 -6.01 6.53 15.84
C HIS A 104 -6.58 6.44 14.44
N ASN A 105 -6.10 7.23 13.52
CA ASN A 105 -6.64 7.30 12.16
C ASN A 105 -5.53 7.57 11.15
N GLY A 106 -5.64 6.99 9.97
CA GLY A 106 -4.66 7.23 8.95
C GLY A 106 -5.05 6.70 7.59
N GLY A 107 -4.35 7.21 6.59
CA GLY A 107 -4.44 6.73 5.22
C GLY A 107 -3.20 7.09 4.44
N SER A 108 -2.87 6.24 3.49
CA SER A 108 -1.68 6.35 2.66
C SER A 108 -1.98 5.94 1.23
N LEU A 109 -1.61 6.80 0.27
CA LEU A 109 -1.54 6.45 -1.15
C LEU A 109 -0.07 6.42 -1.55
N THR A 110 0.38 5.27 -2.06
CA THR A 110 1.79 5.03 -2.39
C THR A 110 1.99 4.61 -3.83
N PHE A 111 3.20 4.90 -4.34
CA PHE A 111 3.75 4.33 -5.56
C PHE A 111 5.16 3.83 -5.25
N ASP A 112 5.44 2.60 -5.64
CA ASP A 112 6.66 1.89 -5.31
C ASP A 112 7.64 1.91 -6.49
N ARG A 113 8.93 1.81 -6.18
CA ARG A 113 9.95 1.50 -7.18
C ARG A 113 9.84 0.01 -7.52
N TRP A 114 10.26 -0.36 -8.72
CA TRP A 114 10.25 -1.76 -9.16
C TRP A 114 10.94 -2.69 -8.15
N ARG A 115 10.17 -3.65 -7.61
CA ARG A 115 10.57 -4.61 -6.56
C ARG A 115 11.22 -3.96 -5.34
N GLN A 116 10.79 -2.73 -5.02
CA GLN A 116 11.25 -1.93 -3.90
C GLN A 116 10.05 -1.29 -3.19
N ASP A 117 10.33 -0.54 -2.15
CA ASP A 117 9.34 0.17 -1.35
C ASP A 117 8.98 1.55 -1.94
N GLN A 118 8.12 2.31 -1.25
CA GLN A 118 7.49 3.54 -1.73
C GLN A 118 8.51 4.65 -2.07
N VAL A 119 8.47 5.13 -3.32
CA VAL A 119 9.21 6.34 -3.74
C VAL A 119 8.39 7.61 -3.60
N VAL A 120 7.05 7.50 -3.68
CA VAL A 120 6.12 8.59 -3.38
C VAL A 120 5.04 8.08 -2.43
N GLN A 121 4.75 8.86 -1.40
CA GLN A 121 3.70 8.57 -0.45
C GLN A 121 2.94 9.84 -0.08
N MET A 122 1.63 9.86 -0.29
CA MET A 122 0.71 10.80 0.34
C MET A 122 0.18 10.15 1.61
N LEU A 123 0.39 10.79 2.75
CA LEU A 123 0.13 10.20 4.06
C LEU A 123 -0.62 11.19 4.96
N ALA A 124 -1.59 10.70 5.70
CA ALA A 124 -2.18 11.38 6.83
C ALA A 124 -2.21 10.43 8.04
N VAL A 125 -1.74 10.90 9.19
CA VAL A 125 -1.69 10.15 10.44
C VAL A 125 -2.21 11.02 11.58
N GLU A 126 -3.03 10.42 12.43
CA GLU A 126 -3.50 10.95 13.69
C GLU A 126 -3.35 9.88 14.76
N GLU A 127 -2.49 10.13 15.75
CA GLU A 127 -2.24 9.26 16.90
C GLU A 127 -2.45 10.09 18.18
N GLY A 128 -3.71 10.24 18.58
CA GLY A 128 -4.08 11.15 19.64
C GLY A 128 -3.72 12.60 19.33
N PRO A 129 -2.81 13.24 20.13
CA PRO A 129 -2.36 14.60 19.86
C PRO A 129 -1.42 14.72 18.67
N ASP A 130 -0.72 13.65 18.31
CA ASP A 130 0.27 13.63 17.25
C ASP A 130 -0.41 13.51 15.90
N ARG A 131 -0.29 14.56 15.10
CA ARG A 131 -0.91 14.62 13.77
C ARG A 131 0.08 15.18 12.76
N TYR A 132 0.24 14.47 11.66
CA TYR A 132 0.99 14.97 10.51
C TYR A 132 0.37 14.49 9.21
N SER A 133 0.55 15.25 8.15
CA SER A 133 0.05 14.89 6.82
C SER A 133 0.87 15.56 5.74
N GLY A 134 1.08 14.87 4.63
CA GLY A 134 1.85 15.44 3.55
C GLY A 134 2.23 14.45 2.48
N ILE A 135 3.14 14.90 1.63
CA ILE A 135 3.74 14.11 0.56
C ILE A 135 5.20 13.88 0.89
N PHE A 136 5.60 12.61 0.85
CA PHE A 136 6.98 12.16 0.99
C PHE A 136 7.51 11.73 -0.38
N VAL A 137 8.75 12.08 -0.68
CA VAL A 137 9.51 11.57 -1.81
C VAL A 137 10.76 10.91 -1.27
N ASN A 138 10.98 9.65 -1.64
CA ASN A 138 12.07 8.84 -1.11
C ASN A 138 12.94 8.29 -2.24
N ASP A 139 14.23 8.24 -2.01
CA ASP A 139 15.13 7.36 -2.76
C ASP A 139 15.05 5.96 -2.15
N ARG A 140 15.19 4.96 -2.99
CA ARG A 140 15.27 3.55 -2.60
C ARG A 140 16.53 2.92 -3.19
N PRO A 141 17.09 1.87 -2.56
CA PRO A 141 18.27 1.18 -3.07
C PRO A 141 18.07 0.67 -4.49
N ASP A 142 19.16 0.48 -5.20
CA ASP A 142 19.14 -0.18 -6.50
C ASP A 142 18.94 -1.69 -6.36
N GLY A 143 18.17 -2.27 -7.28
CA GLY A 143 17.81 -3.69 -7.27
C GLY A 143 16.60 -4.02 -6.39
N PRO A 144 16.18 -5.27 -6.39
CA PRO A 144 15.03 -5.74 -5.62
C PRO A 144 15.34 -5.86 -4.12
N MET A 145 14.31 -5.73 -3.29
CA MET A 145 14.35 -6.19 -1.90
C MET A 145 14.38 -7.72 -1.84
N ASP A 146 14.96 -8.26 -0.78
CA ASP A 146 14.83 -9.68 -0.43
C ASP A 146 13.54 -9.88 0.39
N PHE A 147 12.48 -10.32 -0.30
CA PHE A 147 11.16 -10.52 0.28
C PHE A 147 11.10 -11.73 1.22
N GLU A 148 11.98 -12.73 1.06
CA GLU A 148 12.09 -13.88 2.00
C GLU A 148 12.61 -13.38 3.36
N THR A 149 13.69 -12.63 3.35
CA THR A 149 14.24 -12.01 4.56
C THR A 149 13.24 -11.08 5.22
N LEU A 150 12.52 -10.24 4.45
CA LEU A 150 11.45 -9.37 4.97
C LEU A 150 10.33 -10.15 5.66
N SER A 151 9.94 -11.30 5.13
CA SER A 151 8.88 -12.12 5.73
C SER A 151 9.25 -12.70 7.10
N SER A 152 10.54 -12.75 7.43
CA SER A 152 11.07 -13.22 8.71
C SER A 152 11.27 -12.12 9.75
N LEU A 153 11.06 -10.84 9.41
CA LEU A 153 11.34 -9.70 10.31
C LEU A 153 10.60 -9.74 11.65
N GLY A 154 9.40 -10.36 11.67
CA GLY A 154 8.62 -10.51 12.91
C GLY A 154 9.27 -11.36 13.98
N ASP A 155 10.23 -12.19 13.61
CA ASP A 155 10.94 -13.15 14.49
C ASP A 155 12.39 -12.71 14.80
N ILE A 156 12.78 -11.49 14.37
CA ILE A 156 14.16 -10.99 14.49
C ILE A 156 14.32 -10.15 15.76
N GLU A 157 15.41 -10.43 16.50
CA GLU A 157 15.77 -9.62 17.66
C GLU A 157 16.08 -8.17 17.27
N PRO A 158 15.66 -7.16 18.07
CA PRO A 158 15.80 -5.74 17.75
C PRO A 158 17.23 -5.31 17.37
N GLU A 159 18.25 -5.91 18.01
CA GLU A 159 19.65 -5.60 17.76
C GLU A 159 20.13 -6.00 16.37
N ARG A 160 19.44 -6.94 15.72
CA ARG A 160 19.76 -7.42 14.38
C ARG A 160 18.93 -6.77 13.29
N LEU A 161 17.89 -6.03 13.67
CA LEU A 161 16.91 -5.50 12.71
C LEU A 161 17.57 -4.62 11.64
N GLU A 162 18.41 -3.65 12.05
CA GLU A 162 19.08 -2.73 11.12
C GLU A 162 19.98 -3.49 10.11
N THR A 163 20.76 -4.45 10.59
CA THR A 163 21.64 -5.28 9.74
C THR A 163 20.80 -6.11 8.77
N THR A 164 19.73 -6.73 9.26
CA THR A 164 18.86 -7.56 8.43
C THR A 164 18.15 -6.74 7.35
N LEU A 165 17.68 -5.55 7.67
CA LEU A 165 17.08 -4.64 6.68
C LEU A 165 18.08 -4.22 5.61
N ALA A 166 19.35 -3.95 5.99
CA ALA A 166 20.41 -3.64 5.03
C ALA A 166 20.76 -4.84 4.14
N GLU A 167 20.83 -6.05 4.70
CA GLU A 167 21.06 -7.30 3.96
C GLU A 167 19.90 -7.59 3.00
N ALA A 168 18.66 -7.28 3.39
CA ALA A 168 17.48 -7.41 2.54
C ALA A 168 17.34 -6.30 1.49
N ASN A 169 18.33 -5.43 1.34
CA ASN A 169 18.31 -4.27 0.44
C ASN A 169 17.13 -3.33 0.70
N VAL A 170 16.75 -3.19 1.97
CA VAL A 170 15.70 -2.27 2.43
C VAL A 170 16.33 -0.99 2.97
N GLY A 171 15.77 0.15 2.63
CA GLY A 171 16.26 1.42 3.13
C GLY A 171 16.03 2.55 2.14
N GLY A 172 16.97 3.50 2.14
CA GLY A 172 16.93 4.68 1.31
C GLY A 172 16.84 5.96 2.12
N ALA A 173 16.70 7.07 1.45
CA ALA A 173 16.66 8.40 2.06
C ALA A 173 15.37 9.11 1.72
N ASN A 174 14.72 9.72 2.72
CA ASN A 174 13.68 10.69 2.44
C ASN A 174 14.33 11.93 1.81
N ARG A 175 13.90 12.28 0.59
CA ARG A 175 14.45 13.38 -0.21
C ARG A 175 13.65 14.66 -0.09
N ALA A 176 12.35 14.53 0.03
CA ALA A 176 11.47 15.69 0.23
C ALA A 176 10.25 15.33 1.08
N PHE A 177 9.82 16.30 1.85
CA PHE A 177 8.53 16.29 2.52
C PHE A 177 7.85 17.65 2.32
N MET A 178 6.57 17.64 1.98
CA MET A 178 5.73 18.83 1.94
C MET A 178 4.41 18.55 2.66
N GLY A 179 4.10 19.32 3.69
CA GLY A 179 2.86 19.11 4.44
C GLY A 179 2.82 19.83 5.78
N ARG A 180 1.89 19.40 6.63
CA ARG A 180 1.81 19.77 8.04
C ARG A 180 2.62 18.79 8.88
N TRP A 181 3.48 19.31 9.74
CA TRP A 181 4.30 18.49 10.63
C TRP A 181 3.70 18.39 12.05
N LEU A 182 4.33 17.60 12.93
CA LEU A 182 3.89 17.35 14.31
C LEU A 182 3.76 18.61 15.16
N ASP A 183 4.62 19.59 14.96
CA ASP A 183 4.63 20.92 15.63
C ASP A 183 3.58 21.90 15.06
N ALA A 184 2.63 21.42 14.30
CA ALA A 184 1.60 22.16 13.60
C ALA A 184 2.11 23.10 12.49
N SER A 185 3.43 23.14 12.20
CA SER A 185 3.97 23.94 11.12
C SER A 185 3.59 23.39 9.73
N SER A 186 3.41 24.28 8.76
CA SER A 186 3.41 23.95 7.32
C SER A 186 4.84 24.00 6.83
N VAL A 187 5.33 22.91 6.18
CA VAL A 187 6.75 22.80 5.88
C VAL A 187 7.00 22.15 4.51
N LEU A 188 8.05 22.65 3.83
CA LEU A 188 8.71 21.98 2.73
C LEU A 188 10.16 21.70 3.17
N ARG A 189 10.56 20.44 3.21
CA ARG A 189 11.91 19.97 3.53
C ARG A 189 12.54 19.35 2.31
N LEU A 190 13.78 19.74 1.98
CA LEU A 190 14.58 19.16 0.91
C LEU A 190 15.87 18.62 1.50
N ARG A 191 16.21 17.37 1.14
CA ARG A 191 17.35 16.63 1.66
C ARG A 191 18.26 16.16 0.54
N ASP A 192 19.54 16.00 0.83
CA ASP A 192 20.51 15.41 -0.09
C ASP A 192 20.36 13.88 -0.19
N GLY A 193 21.23 13.23 -0.98
CA GLY A 193 21.21 11.79 -1.22
C GLY A 193 21.48 10.95 0.03
N SER A 194 22.06 11.52 1.07
CA SER A 194 22.25 10.85 2.38
C SER A 194 21.06 11.02 3.33
N GLY A 195 20.05 11.82 2.94
CA GLY A 195 18.92 12.15 3.79
C GLY A 195 19.16 13.36 4.71
N THR A 196 20.32 14.02 4.62
CA THR A 196 20.61 15.23 5.39
C THR A 196 19.79 16.40 4.88
N GLU A 197 19.05 17.07 5.78
CA GLU A 197 18.25 18.24 5.41
C GLU A 197 19.16 19.38 4.98
N ARG A 198 18.88 19.96 3.80
CA ARG A 198 19.69 21.04 3.18
C ARG A 198 18.90 22.35 3.07
N LEU A 199 17.58 22.25 2.97
CA LEU A 199 16.69 23.39 2.87
C LEU A 199 15.38 23.10 3.56
N ARG A 200 14.87 24.06 4.35
CA ARG A 200 13.53 24.08 4.90
C ARG A 200 12.86 25.42 4.62
N LEU A 201 11.63 25.37 4.11
CA LEU A 201 10.68 26.47 4.17
C LEU A 201 9.62 26.10 5.18
N SER A 202 9.30 26.99 6.11
CA SER A 202 8.26 26.72 7.11
C SER A 202 7.45 27.95 7.45
N VAL A 203 6.19 27.68 7.83
CA VAL A 203 5.31 28.64 8.49
C VAL A 203 4.83 27.99 9.76
N SER A 204 5.14 28.60 10.91
CA SER A 204 4.70 28.12 12.22
C SER A 204 3.18 28.23 12.39
N GLU A 205 2.63 27.59 13.43
CA GLU A 205 1.21 27.74 13.79
C GLU A 205 0.82 29.19 14.06
N ASP A 206 1.74 30.00 14.62
CA ASP A 206 1.55 31.43 14.92
C ASP A 206 1.78 32.35 13.71
N GLY A 207 2.12 31.79 12.52
CA GLY A 207 2.25 32.51 11.27
C GLY A 207 3.66 33.04 10.98
N GLU A 208 4.68 32.67 11.76
CA GLU A 208 6.09 33.04 11.48
C GLU A 208 6.61 32.23 10.29
N ALA A 209 7.07 32.93 9.26
CA ALA A 209 7.62 32.33 8.05
C ALA A 209 9.13 32.42 8.01
N GLU A 210 9.80 31.31 7.64
CA GLU A 210 11.27 31.29 7.53
C GLU A 210 11.76 30.33 6.43
N ILE A 211 12.99 30.60 5.96
CA ILE A 211 13.77 29.71 5.11
C ILE A 211 15.08 29.42 5.83
N LEU A 212 15.41 28.15 6.02
CA LEU A 212 16.63 27.68 6.64
C LEU A 212 17.49 26.93 5.63
N PHE A 213 18.79 27.22 5.64
CA PHE A 213 19.81 26.49 4.89
C PHE A 213 20.73 25.77 5.87
N TYR A 214 21.05 24.51 5.55
CA TYR A 214 21.85 23.64 6.41
C TYR A 214 23.14 23.20 5.70
N ASP A 215 24.20 22.99 6.48
CA ASP A 215 25.44 22.39 6.01
C ASP A 215 25.33 20.85 5.90
N ASP A 216 26.45 20.19 5.65
CA ASP A 216 26.56 18.72 5.54
C ASP A 216 26.43 17.98 6.90
N LYS A 217 26.48 18.73 8.01
CA LYS A 217 26.28 18.21 9.37
C LYS A 217 24.85 18.43 9.88
N GLY A 218 24.00 19.10 9.09
CA GLY A 218 22.65 19.45 9.49
C GLY A 218 22.57 20.70 10.39
N GLU A 219 23.64 21.52 10.44
CA GLU A 219 23.66 22.76 11.19
C GLU A 219 23.14 23.92 10.33
N VAL A 220 22.36 24.84 10.93
CA VAL A 220 21.85 26.01 10.23
C VAL A 220 22.97 26.99 9.91
N VAL A 221 23.24 27.19 8.64
CA VAL A 221 24.27 28.14 8.15
C VAL A 221 23.65 29.45 7.67
N ARG A 222 22.38 29.50 7.36
CA ARG A 222 21.68 30.73 6.97
C ARG A 222 20.20 30.64 7.31
N ARG A 223 19.64 31.77 7.80
CA ARG A 223 18.21 31.96 8.05
C ARG A 223 17.74 33.21 7.30
N ILE A 224 16.57 33.12 6.68
CA ILE A 224 15.82 34.23 6.12
C ILE A 224 14.42 34.16 6.75
N GLY A 225 14.03 35.15 7.54
CA GLY A 225 12.72 35.28 8.13
C GLY A 225 11.92 36.40 7.46
N ALA A 226 10.62 36.49 7.75
CA ALA A 226 9.84 37.69 7.49
C ALA A 226 10.26 38.75 8.53
N ASP A 227 10.69 39.91 8.08
CA ASP A 227 10.98 41.08 8.95
C ASP A 227 9.69 41.70 9.49
#